data_d291daf8ec04baccde7cdc61bc1ed261
#
_entry.id   d291daf8ec04baccde7cdc61bc1ed261
#
_cell.length_a   1.000
_cell.length_b   1.000
_cell.length_c   1.000
_cell.angle_alpha   90.00
_cell.angle_beta   90.00
_cell.angle_gamma   90.00
#
_symmetry.space_group_name_H-M   'P 1'
#
loop_
_entity.id
_entity.type
_entity.pdbx_description
1 polymer ?
#
loop_
_entity_poly.entity_id
_entity_poly.type
_entity_poly.pdbx_seq_one_letter_code
_entity_poly.pdbx_strand_id
1 'polypeptide(L)'
;PAGLVHAIGAGHLIAEIQQNSDTTYRLYDWNRTDASGQGRELHMEQALDSIAEFRELCRQPGYLTEMPHFTTEEYRLDQGERFTQPDASRFAIFTVLRGSVSWDGKTARQGEFILSPANADAVTAVEPDTVLLSTTV
;
A
#
# COMPACT_ATOMS: atom_id res chain seq x y z
N PRO A 1 5.81 9.34 1.85
CA PRO A 1 6.49 10.17 0.84
C PRO A 1 7.99 9.93 0.84
N ALA A 2 8.65 10.17 -0.30
CA ALA A 2 10.11 10.11 -0.40
C ALA A 2 10.76 11.07 0.61
N GLY A 3 11.94 10.71 1.12
CA GLY A 3 12.67 11.49 2.12
C GLY A 3 12.17 11.35 3.56
N LEU A 4 11.19 10.49 3.82
CA LEU A 4 10.73 10.16 5.17
C LEU A 4 11.53 8.99 5.74
N VAL A 5 12.27 9.25 6.81
CA VAL A 5 12.94 8.17 7.57
C VAL A 5 11.89 7.35 8.30
N HIS A 6 11.87 6.06 8.05
CA HIS A 6 10.93 5.13 8.69
C HIS A 6 11.59 3.79 8.98
N ALA A 7 10.99 3.04 9.88
CA ALA A 7 11.39 1.69 10.22
C ALA A 7 10.14 0.84 10.49
N ILE A 8 10.19 -0.41 10.05
CA ILE A 8 9.08 -1.35 10.23
C ILE A 8 9.47 -2.35 11.30
N GLY A 9 8.74 -2.35 12.41
CA GLY A 9 8.93 -3.28 13.51
C GLY A 9 8.37 -4.67 13.21
N ALA A 10 8.54 -5.60 14.13
CA ALA A 10 7.97 -6.93 14.04
C ALA A 10 6.44 -6.91 14.18
N GLY A 11 5.76 -7.90 13.59
CA GLY A 11 4.31 -8.09 13.73
C GLY A 11 3.44 -7.14 12.89
N HIS A 12 4.01 -6.38 11.96
CA HIS A 12 3.27 -5.51 11.06
C HIS A 12 3.09 -6.18 9.69
N LEU A 13 1.87 -6.11 9.17
CA LEU A 13 1.56 -6.28 7.76
C LEU A 13 1.40 -4.88 7.16
N ILE A 14 2.16 -4.59 6.12
CA ILE A 14 2.12 -3.31 5.43
C ILE A 14 1.71 -3.50 3.97
N ALA A 15 1.00 -2.51 3.43
CA ALA A 15 0.84 -2.32 2.00
C ALA A 15 1.71 -1.13 1.59
N GLU A 16 2.67 -1.38 0.72
CA GLU A 16 3.58 -0.36 0.20
C GLU A 16 3.24 -0.09 -1.25
N ILE A 17 2.79 1.13 -1.53
CA ILE A 17 2.49 1.61 -2.86
C ILE A 17 3.53 2.66 -3.22
N GLN A 18 4.32 2.39 -4.25
CA GLN A 18 5.40 3.27 -4.66
C GLN A 18 5.52 3.34 -6.18
N GLN A 19 6.17 4.40 -6.67
CA GLN A 19 6.64 4.42 -8.04
C GLN A 19 7.71 3.33 -8.25
N ASN A 20 7.85 2.86 -9.48
CA ASN A 20 8.87 1.90 -9.83
C ASN A 20 10.27 2.53 -9.68
N SER A 21 10.91 2.27 -8.55
CA SER A 21 12.27 2.71 -8.21
C SER A 21 12.91 1.68 -7.28
N ASP A 22 14.19 1.39 -7.48
CA ASP A 22 15.01 0.55 -6.61
C ASP A 22 15.88 1.36 -5.66
N THR A 23 15.75 2.68 -5.66
CA THR A 23 16.52 3.57 -4.80
C THR A 23 16.10 3.43 -3.35
N THR A 24 16.96 2.85 -2.53
CA THR A 24 16.79 2.72 -1.09
C THR A 24 18.06 3.13 -0.37
N TYR A 25 17.99 4.15 0.46
CA TYR A 25 19.10 4.55 1.33
C TYR A 25 18.88 4.05 2.74
N ARG A 26 19.80 3.21 3.23
CA ARG A 26 19.67 2.51 4.50
C ARG A 26 20.56 3.18 5.56
N LEU A 27 19.92 3.71 6.61
CA LEU A 27 20.59 4.32 7.75
C LEU A 27 21.01 3.28 8.79
N TYR A 28 20.21 2.24 8.98
CA TYR A 28 20.44 1.20 9.97
C TYR A 28 19.76 -0.11 9.54
N ASP A 29 20.32 -1.25 9.90
CA ASP A 29 19.80 -2.57 9.52
C ASP A 29 19.81 -3.61 10.65
N TRP A 30 19.74 -3.19 11.90
CA TRP A 30 19.68 -4.07 13.08
C TRP A 30 20.75 -5.16 13.09
N ASN A 31 21.94 -4.89 12.55
CA ASN A 31 23.04 -5.85 12.43
C ASN A 31 22.63 -7.16 11.71
N ARG A 32 21.67 -7.11 10.81
CA ARG A 32 21.29 -8.27 9.99
C ARG A 32 22.44 -8.64 9.09
N THR A 33 22.70 -9.96 9.00
CA THR A 33 23.67 -10.53 8.09
C THR A 33 23.01 -11.56 7.18
N ASP A 34 23.58 -11.73 5.99
CA ASP A 34 23.20 -12.79 5.08
C ASP A 34 23.77 -14.16 5.51
N ALA A 35 23.56 -15.20 4.72
CA ALA A 35 24.08 -16.54 5.00
C ALA A 35 25.62 -16.64 5.04
N SER A 36 26.33 -15.65 4.46
CA SER A 36 27.79 -15.53 4.52
C SER A 36 28.30 -14.74 5.71
N GLY A 37 27.40 -14.20 6.55
CA GLY A 37 27.72 -13.35 7.68
C GLY A 37 27.98 -11.87 7.32
N GLN A 38 27.71 -11.48 6.06
CA GLN A 38 27.91 -10.11 5.59
C GLN A 38 26.65 -9.27 5.82
N GLY A 39 26.82 -8.08 6.41
CA GLY A 39 25.75 -7.09 6.56
C GLY A 39 25.42 -6.38 5.24
N ARG A 40 24.20 -5.86 5.13
CA ARG A 40 23.82 -5.01 4.00
C ARG A 40 24.51 -3.66 4.11
N GLU A 41 24.85 -3.08 2.96
CA GLU A 41 25.46 -1.76 2.89
C GLU A 41 24.57 -0.68 3.51
N LEU A 42 25.19 0.23 4.26
CA LEU A 42 24.56 1.43 4.80
C LEU A 42 24.95 2.63 3.92
N HIS A 43 24.00 3.56 3.72
CA HIS A 43 24.11 4.68 2.80
C HIS A 43 23.94 6.00 3.57
N MET A 44 24.82 6.25 4.57
CA MET A 44 24.65 7.35 5.54
C MET A 44 24.59 8.73 4.85
N GLU A 45 25.53 9.03 3.97
CA GLU A 45 25.61 10.34 3.31
C GLU A 45 24.41 10.55 2.38
N GLN A 46 24.13 9.60 1.51
CA GLN A 46 22.99 9.66 0.58
C GLN A 46 21.65 9.72 1.32
N ALA A 47 21.53 9.00 2.43
CA ALA A 47 20.32 9.03 3.24
C ALA A 47 20.12 10.41 3.88
N LEU A 48 21.18 11.01 4.45
CA LEU A 48 21.13 12.34 5.05
C LEU A 48 20.77 13.41 4.02
N ASP A 49 21.34 13.32 2.82
CA ASP A 49 21.05 14.26 1.73
C ASP A 49 19.60 14.13 1.19
N SER A 50 18.99 12.96 1.39
CA SER A 50 17.63 12.65 0.91
C SER A 50 16.54 12.95 1.92
N ILE A 51 16.87 13.24 3.19
CA ILE A 51 15.88 13.50 4.23
C ILE A 51 15.14 14.81 3.92
N ALA A 52 13.83 14.68 3.73
CA ALA A 52 12.93 15.82 3.63
C ALA A 52 12.55 16.32 5.03
N GLU A 53 12.00 17.52 5.09
CA GLU A 53 11.48 18.08 6.33
C GLU A 53 10.44 17.15 6.96
N PHE A 54 10.59 16.86 8.25
CA PHE A 54 9.68 15.97 8.98
C PHE A 54 8.28 16.58 9.00
N ARG A 55 7.31 15.81 8.53
CA ARG A 55 5.89 16.10 8.68
C ARG A 55 5.23 14.95 9.43
N GLU A 56 4.50 15.28 10.48
CA GLU A 56 3.66 14.32 11.16
C GLU A 56 2.51 13.90 10.23
N LEU A 57 2.52 12.63 9.83
CA LEU A 57 1.46 12.06 9.01
C LEU A 57 0.38 11.52 9.94
N CYS A 58 -0.60 12.36 10.30
CA CYS A 58 -1.78 11.91 11.02
C CYS A 58 -2.66 11.05 10.11
N ARG A 59 -2.85 9.77 10.45
CA ARG A 59 -3.84 8.91 9.81
C ARG A 59 -5.23 9.28 10.31
N GLN A 60 -6.09 9.66 9.38
CA GLN A 60 -7.54 9.64 9.60
C GLN A 60 -8.13 8.47 8.82
N PRO A 61 -9.16 7.76 9.36
CA PRO A 61 -9.89 6.76 8.58
C PRO A 61 -10.44 7.37 7.29
N GLY A 62 -10.30 6.67 6.17
CA GLY A 62 -10.65 7.20 4.85
C GLY A 62 -9.57 8.10 4.24
N TYR A 63 -8.34 8.03 4.74
CA TYR A 63 -7.26 8.89 4.28
C TYR A 63 -6.94 8.65 2.80
N LEU A 64 -7.07 9.72 2.04
CA LEU A 64 -6.63 9.83 0.66
C LEU A 64 -5.14 10.20 0.65
N THR A 65 -4.32 9.40 0.01
CA THR A 65 -2.95 9.80 -0.35
C THR A 65 -2.94 10.20 -1.82
N GLU A 66 -2.91 11.48 -2.06
CA GLU A 66 -2.77 12.04 -3.40
C GLU A 66 -1.30 12.33 -3.67
N MET A 67 -0.73 11.62 -4.63
CA MET A 67 0.64 11.78 -5.10
C MET A 67 0.62 12.18 -6.58
N PRO A 68 1.69 12.80 -7.11
CA PRO A 68 1.72 13.23 -8.51
C PRO A 68 1.46 12.11 -9.53
N HIS A 69 1.69 10.85 -9.15
CA HIS A 69 1.64 9.71 -10.04
C HIS A 69 0.59 8.66 -9.70
N PHE A 70 -0.02 8.73 -8.52
CA PHE A 70 -1.10 7.84 -8.12
C PHE A 70 -1.90 8.41 -6.96
N THR A 71 -3.11 7.93 -6.82
CA THR A 71 -3.99 8.23 -5.69
C THR A 71 -4.38 6.93 -5.00
N THR A 72 -4.34 6.90 -3.68
CA THR A 72 -4.76 5.73 -2.89
C THR A 72 -5.77 6.14 -1.83
N GLU A 73 -6.91 5.45 -1.82
CA GLU A 73 -8.01 5.68 -0.89
C GLU A 73 -8.35 4.40 -0.12
N GLU A 74 -8.69 4.55 1.16
CA GLU A 74 -9.17 3.45 2.01
C GLU A 74 -10.70 3.44 2.02
N TYR A 75 -11.29 2.29 1.74
CA TYR A 75 -12.73 2.03 1.82
C TYR A 75 -13.02 0.95 2.85
N ARG A 76 -14.07 1.18 3.62
CA ARG A 76 -14.61 0.22 4.59
C ARG A 76 -15.98 -0.20 4.10
N LEU A 77 -16.16 -1.50 3.94
CA LEU A 77 -17.33 -2.09 3.32
C LEU A 77 -18.03 -3.03 4.31
N ASP A 78 -19.34 -2.90 4.41
CA ASP A 78 -20.16 -3.85 5.13
C ASP A 78 -20.37 -5.13 4.29
N GLN A 79 -20.71 -6.23 4.95
CA GLN A 79 -20.97 -7.50 4.25
C GLN A 79 -22.06 -7.33 3.19
N GLY A 80 -21.77 -7.74 1.96
CA GLY A 80 -22.69 -7.63 0.81
C GLY A 80 -22.62 -6.27 0.12
N GLU A 81 -21.91 -5.30 0.67
CA GLU A 81 -21.72 -4.01 0.02
C GLU A 81 -20.89 -4.14 -1.25
N ARG A 82 -21.29 -3.39 -2.27
CA ARG A 82 -20.63 -3.38 -3.58
C ARG A 82 -19.78 -2.13 -3.74
N PHE A 83 -18.56 -2.31 -4.22
CA PHE A 83 -17.63 -1.23 -4.49
C PHE A 83 -17.20 -1.23 -5.95
N THR A 84 -17.31 -0.08 -6.59
CA THR A 84 -16.70 0.24 -7.89
C THR A 84 -15.71 1.36 -7.71
N GLN A 85 -14.62 1.34 -8.48
CA GLN A 85 -13.66 2.46 -8.44
C GLN A 85 -14.36 3.78 -8.82
N PRO A 86 -14.00 4.91 -8.16
CA PRO A 86 -14.67 6.21 -8.41
C PRO A 86 -14.49 6.72 -9.84
N ASP A 87 -13.33 6.51 -10.45
CA ASP A 87 -13.06 6.86 -11.85
C ASP A 87 -13.06 5.60 -12.73
N ALA A 88 -14.22 5.27 -13.28
CA ALA A 88 -14.39 4.10 -14.13
C ALA A 88 -13.61 4.18 -15.47
N SER A 89 -13.09 5.35 -15.86
CA SER A 89 -12.32 5.50 -17.09
C SER A 89 -10.87 4.99 -16.98
N ARG A 90 -10.41 4.74 -15.76
CA ARG A 90 -9.05 4.29 -15.45
C ARG A 90 -9.07 2.88 -14.89
N PHE A 91 -7.93 2.21 -14.90
CA PHE A 91 -7.78 0.99 -14.10
C PHE A 91 -7.45 1.34 -12.64
N ALA A 92 -7.75 0.42 -11.74
CA ALA A 92 -7.33 0.51 -10.35
C ALA A 92 -6.70 -0.80 -9.88
N ILE A 93 -5.89 -0.72 -8.83
CA ILE A 93 -5.43 -1.88 -8.08
C ILE A 93 -6.13 -1.85 -6.73
N PHE A 94 -6.93 -2.87 -6.44
CA PHE A 94 -7.52 -3.06 -5.13
C PHE A 94 -6.62 -3.97 -4.29
N THR A 95 -6.32 -3.52 -3.08
CA THR A 95 -5.57 -4.30 -2.09
C THR A 95 -6.48 -4.61 -0.92
N VAL A 96 -6.69 -5.88 -0.61
CA VAL A 96 -7.52 -6.30 0.52
C VAL A 96 -6.68 -6.23 1.79
N LEU A 97 -6.96 -5.23 2.65
CA LEU A 97 -6.25 -5.07 3.94
C LEU A 97 -6.87 -5.92 5.04
N ARG A 98 -8.19 -6.17 4.98
CA ARG A 98 -8.94 -7.01 5.92
C ARG A 98 -10.18 -7.59 5.26
N GLY A 99 -10.58 -8.80 5.66
CA GLY A 99 -11.74 -9.49 5.13
C GLY A 99 -11.50 -10.07 3.74
N SER A 100 -12.54 -10.09 2.94
CA SER A 100 -12.48 -10.62 1.57
C SER A 100 -13.52 -9.97 0.66
N VAL A 101 -13.22 -9.94 -0.64
CA VAL A 101 -14.14 -9.46 -1.67
C VAL A 101 -14.29 -10.50 -2.78
N SER A 102 -15.46 -10.52 -3.43
CA SER A 102 -15.74 -11.41 -4.55
C SER A 102 -16.10 -10.63 -5.81
N TRP A 103 -15.76 -11.18 -6.97
CA TRP A 103 -16.14 -10.68 -8.28
C TRP A 103 -16.10 -11.83 -9.29
N ASP A 104 -17.02 -11.92 -10.19
CA ASP A 104 -17.07 -12.91 -11.27
C ASP A 104 -16.74 -14.36 -10.80
N GLY A 105 -17.32 -14.77 -9.67
CA GLY A 105 -17.09 -16.09 -9.06
C GLY A 105 -15.72 -16.32 -8.45
N LYS A 106 -14.85 -15.30 -8.42
CA LYS A 106 -13.55 -15.31 -7.77
C LYS A 106 -13.63 -14.62 -6.41
N THR A 107 -12.63 -14.85 -5.56
CA THR A 107 -12.53 -14.20 -4.25
C THR A 107 -11.09 -13.81 -4.00
N ALA A 108 -10.87 -12.59 -3.51
CA ALA A 108 -9.60 -12.14 -2.95
C ALA A 108 -9.73 -11.93 -1.44
N ARG A 109 -8.70 -12.31 -0.69
CA ARG A 109 -8.60 -12.25 0.77
C ARG A 109 -7.51 -11.28 1.20
N GLN A 110 -7.42 -11.08 2.49
CA GLN A 110 -6.38 -10.25 3.10
C GLN A 110 -4.98 -10.53 2.52
N GLY A 111 -4.30 -9.50 2.10
CA GLY A 111 -2.96 -9.54 1.48
C GLY A 111 -2.97 -9.80 -0.03
N GLU A 112 -4.13 -10.03 -0.64
CA GLU A 112 -4.25 -10.24 -2.09
C GLU A 112 -4.59 -8.94 -2.81
N PHE A 113 -4.26 -8.91 -4.11
CA PHE A 113 -4.44 -7.78 -5.00
C PHE A 113 -5.36 -8.14 -6.16
N ILE A 114 -6.15 -7.18 -6.60
CA ILE A 114 -7.01 -7.28 -7.77
C ILE A 114 -6.65 -6.15 -8.72
N LEU A 115 -6.27 -6.49 -9.95
CA LEU A 115 -6.25 -5.50 -11.03
C LEU A 115 -7.67 -5.35 -11.58
N SER A 116 -8.25 -4.19 -11.37
CA SER A 116 -9.57 -3.80 -11.86
C SER A 116 -9.40 -2.97 -13.13
N PRO A 117 -9.72 -3.47 -14.32
CA PRO A 117 -9.66 -2.70 -15.56
C PRO A 117 -10.61 -1.48 -15.54
N ALA A 118 -10.43 -0.56 -16.49
CA ALA A 118 -11.41 0.48 -16.74
C ALA A 118 -12.79 -0.14 -17.02
N ASN A 119 -13.82 0.47 -16.49
CA ASN A 119 -15.22 0.01 -16.60
C ASN A 119 -15.48 -1.42 -16.08
N ALA A 120 -14.65 -1.90 -15.16
CA ALA A 120 -14.87 -3.20 -14.53
C ALA A 120 -16.14 -3.21 -13.65
N ASP A 121 -16.71 -4.39 -13.50
CA ASP A 121 -17.82 -4.61 -12.56
C ASP A 121 -17.39 -4.41 -11.11
N ALA A 122 -18.37 -4.14 -10.24
CA ALA A 122 -18.16 -3.99 -8.82
C ALA A 122 -17.60 -5.27 -8.18
N VAL A 123 -16.72 -5.11 -7.23
CA VAL A 123 -16.41 -6.14 -6.24
C VAL A 123 -17.45 -6.09 -5.12
N THR A 124 -17.71 -7.22 -4.46
CA THR A 124 -18.67 -7.33 -3.35
C THR A 124 -17.94 -7.80 -2.09
N ALA A 125 -18.09 -7.10 -0.98
CA ALA A 125 -17.56 -7.53 0.30
C ALA A 125 -18.23 -8.83 0.78
N VAL A 126 -17.43 -9.83 1.10
CA VAL A 126 -17.92 -11.16 1.55
C VAL A 126 -18.06 -11.20 3.07
N GLU A 127 -17.18 -10.51 3.78
CA GLU A 127 -17.13 -10.47 5.24
C GLU A 127 -17.48 -9.06 5.75
N PRO A 128 -18.00 -8.95 7.00
CA PRO A 128 -18.21 -7.65 7.62
C PRO A 128 -16.86 -6.94 7.86
N ASP A 129 -16.91 -5.62 7.98
CA ASP A 129 -15.73 -4.79 8.21
C ASP A 129 -14.59 -5.01 7.20
N THR A 130 -14.89 -5.36 5.97
CA THR A 130 -13.88 -5.50 4.91
C THR A 130 -13.21 -4.16 4.64
N VAL A 131 -11.88 -4.15 4.58
CA VAL A 131 -11.08 -2.94 4.29
C VAL A 131 -10.33 -3.12 2.99
N LEU A 132 -10.56 -2.21 2.06
CA LEU A 132 -10.01 -2.20 0.72
C LEU A 132 -9.23 -0.91 0.48
N LEU A 133 -8.02 -1.00 -0.06
CA LEU A 133 -7.37 0.15 -0.69
C LEU A 133 -7.67 0.13 -2.18
N SER A 134 -8.03 1.27 -2.73
CA SER A 134 -8.13 1.50 -4.18
C SER A 134 -7.01 2.44 -4.60
N THR A 135 -6.13 1.97 -5.47
CA THR A 135 -5.04 2.77 -6.03
C THR A 135 -5.26 2.97 -7.51
N THR A 136 -5.33 4.22 -7.94
CA THR A 136 -5.47 4.65 -9.35
C THR A 136 -4.23 5.41 -9.80
N VAL A 137 -3.88 5.30 -11.08
CA VAL A 137 -2.70 5.92 -11.71
C VAL A 137 -3.11 6.96 -12.74
#